data_46fd147f015ba645d7715288aae7881e
#
_entry.id   46fd147f015ba645d7715288aae7881e
#
_cell.length_a   1.000
_cell.length_b   1.000
_cell.length_c   1.000
_cell.angle_alpha   90.00
_cell.angle_beta   90.00
_cell.angle_gamma   90.00
#
_symmetry.space_group_name_H-M   'P 1'
#
loop_
_entity.id
_entity.type
_entity.pdbx_description
1 polymer ?
#
loop_
_entity_poly.entity_id
_entity_poly.type
_entity_poly.pdbx_seq_one_letter_code
_entity_poly.pdbx_strand_id
1 'polypeptide(L)'
;FLHVWDAANVYPFAINNYEKMQGQAFNVGDETMNYSKRDAARQIQKHVDFYLHEADIGEDMDKRDYEVSYEKIKNIGYSAEVSLDRGIQELIKILKHIQVVNEWRNA
;
A
#
# COMPACT_ATOMS: atom_id res chain seq x y z
N PHE A 1 3.39 0.55 -0.92
CA PHE A 1 1.98 0.23 -0.62
C PHE A 1 1.62 0.74 0.77
N LEU A 2 0.37 1.13 0.98
CA LEU A 2 -0.14 1.58 2.27
C LEU A 2 -1.58 1.09 2.43
N HIS A 3 -1.89 0.48 3.56
CA HIS A 3 -3.25 0.05 3.87
C HIS A 3 -4.13 1.26 4.18
N VAL A 4 -5.41 1.22 3.75
CA VAL A 4 -6.36 2.33 3.94
C VAL A 4 -6.57 2.68 5.42
N TRP A 5 -6.51 1.69 6.31
CA TRP A 5 -6.59 1.89 7.75
C TRP A 5 -5.44 2.74 8.29
N ASP A 6 -4.20 2.42 7.89
CA ASP A 6 -3.04 3.23 8.26
C ASP A 6 -3.11 4.63 7.64
N ALA A 7 -3.57 4.73 6.38
CA ALA A 7 -3.80 6.04 5.75
C ALA A 7 -4.83 6.88 6.53
N ALA A 8 -5.89 6.26 7.05
CA ALA A 8 -6.90 6.95 7.85
C ALA A 8 -6.36 7.36 9.23
N ASN A 9 -5.58 6.51 9.88
CA ASN A 9 -5.07 6.74 11.23
C ASN A 9 -4.03 7.87 11.32
N VAL A 10 -3.38 8.21 10.21
CA VAL A 10 -2.44 9.33 10.20
C VAL A 10 -3.13 10.68 10.46
N TYR A 11 -4.41 10.84 10.11
CA TYR A 11 -5.12 12.10 10.33
C TYR A 11 -5.31 12.44 11.82
N PRO A 12 -5.91 11.57 12.65
CA PRO A 12 -6.00 11.85 14.10
C PRO A 12 -4.61 11.96 14.74
N PHE A 13 -3.62 11.17 14.28
CA PHE A 13 -2.25 11.30 14.73
C PHE A 13 -1.69 12.71 14.44
N ALA A 14 -1.87 13.22 13.21
CA ALA A 14 -1.41 14.54 12.82
C ALA A 14 -2.11 15.68 13.61
N ILE A 15 -3.40 15.53 13.89
CA ILE A 15 -4.14 16.48 14.72
C ILE A 15 -3.55 16.54 16.13
N ASN A 16 -3.28 15.38 16.73
CA ASN A 16 -2.72 15.29 18.08
C ASN A 16 -1.25 15.74 18.17
N ASN A 17 -0.54 15.77 17.04
CA ASN A 17 0.85 16.21 16.95
C ASN A 17 1.03 17.45 16.08
N TYR A 18 -0.02 18.27 15.96
CA TYR A 18 -0.08 19.39 15.03
C TYR A 18 1.12 20.32 15.15
N GLU A 19 1.52 20.69 16.36
CA GLU A 19 2.66 21.61 16.59
C GLU A 19 3.98 21.11 16.01
N LYS A 20 4.18 19.76 15.97
CA LYS A 20 5.38 19.13 15.42
C LYS A 20 5.30 18.93 13.91
N MET A 21 4.09 18.91 13.36
CA MET A 21 3.86 18.54 11.96
C MET A 21 3.48 19.71 11.07
N GLN A 22 3.01 20.83 11.63
CA GLN A 22 2.54 21.96 10.85
C GLN A 22 3.59 22.51 9.87
N GLY A 23 3.16 22.83 8.67
CA GLY A 23 4.01 23.39 7.62
C GLY A 23 5.03 22.41 7.02
N GLN A 24 4.92 21.11 7.33
CA GLN A 24 5.84 20.09 6.85
C GLN A 24 5.13 19.00 6.05
N ALA A 25 5.83 18.44 5.06
CA ALA A 25 5.39 17.23 4.35
C ALA A 25 6.01 15.98 4.99
N PHE A 26 5.20 14.91 5.07
CA PHE A 26 5.60 13.61 5.59
C PHE A 26 5.20 12.51 4.62
N ASN A 27 6.10 11.57 4.38
CA ASN A 27 5.73 10.29 3.77
C ASN A 27 5.07 9.42 4.83
N VAL A 28 4.00 8.72 4.46
CA VAL A 28 3.26 7.82 5.36
C VAL A 28 3.37 6.40 4.84
N GLY A 29 3.84 5.48 5.68
CA GLY A 29 4.03 4.09 5.34
C GLY A 29 5.06 3.40 6.24
N ASP A 30 5.61 2.31 5.73
CA ASP A 30 6.71 1.58 6.35
C ASP A 30 7.68 1.06 5.27
N GLU A 31 8.97 1.04 5.55
CA GLU A 31 10.00 0.61 4.62
C GLU A 31 9.81 -0.84 4.18
N THR A 32 9.25 -1.69 5.05
CA THR A 32 8.91 -3.09 4.73
C THR A 32 7.82 -3.21 3.68
N MET A 33 7.13 -2.11 3.34
CA MET A 33 6.07 -2.01 2.33
C MET A 33 6.56 -1.46 0.99
N ASN A 34 7.87 -1.28 0.83
CA ASN A 34 8.50 -0.94 -0.44
C ASN A 34 8.60 -2.20 -1.34
N TYR A 35 7.48 -2.56 -1.97
CA TYR A 35 7.37 -3.67 -2.90
C TYR A 35 7.35 -3.18 -4.35
N SER A 36 8.03 -3.90 -5.25
CA SER A 36 7.77 -3.76 -6.68
C SER A 36 6.38 -4.33 -7.04
N LYS A 37 5.86 -3.98 -8.22
CA LYS A 37 4.61 -4.57 -8.74
C LYS A 37 4.70 -6.09 -8.83
N ARG A 38 5.88 -6.62 -9.23
CA ARG A 38 6.17 -8.05 -9.31
C ARG A 38 6.13 -8.71 -7.93
N ASP A 39 6.76 -8.10 -6.93
CA ASP A 39 6.77 -8.66 -5.57
C ASP A 39 5.38 -8.66 -4.95
N ALA A 40 4.59 -7.61 -5.17
CA ALA A 40 3.20 -7.56 -4.74
C ALA A 40 2.36 -8.69 -5.39
N ALA A 41 2.51 -8.92 -6.70
CA ALA A 41 1.83 -10.00 -7.39
C ALA A 41 2.23 -11.38 -6.82
N ARG A 42 3.52 -11.60 -6.53
CA ARG A 42 4.01 -12.83 -5.91
C ARG A 42 3.49 -13.01 -4.48
N GLN A 43 3.29 -11.93 -3.72
CA GLN A 43 2.64 -12.03 -2.41
C GLN A 43 1.18 -12.46 -2.55
N ILE A 44 0.44 -11.95 -3.54
CA ILE A 44 -0.94 -12.35 -3.82
C ILE A 44 -1.00 -13.85 -4.21
N GLN A 45 -0.06 -14.34 -5.01
CA GLN A 45 0.01 -15.76 -5.40
C GLN A 45 0.12 -16.74 -4.22
N LYS A 46 0.62 -16.30 -3.07
CA LYS A 46 0.65 -17.13 -1.85
C LYS A 46 -0.75 -17.45 -1.29
N HIS A 47 -1.74 -16.66 -1.66
CA HIS A 47 -3.11 -16.73 -1.13
C HIS A 47 -4.14 -17.14 -2.16
N VAL A 48 -3.88 -16.85 -3.45
CA VAL A 48 -4.80 -17.12 -4.55
C VAL A 48 -4.02 -17.72 -5.71
N ASP A 49 -4.49 -18.82 -6.24
CA ASP A 49 -3.89 -19.46 -7.41
C ASP A 49 -4.31 -18.70 -8.68
N PHE A 50 -3.33 -18.11 -9.36
CA PHE A 50 -3.51 -17.48 -10.67
C PHE A 50 -2.21 -17.52 -11.46
N TYR A 51 -2.33 -17.47 -12.77
CA TYR A 51 -1.18 -17.41 -13.67
C TYR A 51 -0.63 -15.97 -13.73
N LEU A 52 0.62 -15.79 -13.30
CA LEU A 52 1.33 -14.53 -13.44
C LEU A 52 2.12 -14.55 -14.75
N HIS A 53 1.65 -13.81 -15.75
CA HIS A 53 2.34 -13.62 -17.00
C HIS A 53 3.33 -12.44 -16.88
N GLU A 54 4.62 -12.74 -16.93
CA GLU A 54 5.67 -11.74 -17.02
C GLU A 54 6.05 -11.60 -18.51
N ALA A 55 5.61 -10.52 -19.15
CA ALA A 55 5.92 -10.24 -20.55
C ALA A 55 7.04 -9.20 -20.65
N ASP A 56 7.98 -9.45 -21.55
CA ASP A 56 9.01 -8.46 -21.93
C ASP A 56 8.45 -7.41 -22.91
N ILE A 57 7.13 -7.35 -23.06
CA ILE A 57 6.45 -6.50 -24.06
C ILE A 57 5.91 -5.25 -23.35
N GLY A 58 6.38 -4.11 -23.82
CA GLY A 58 5.96 -2.79 -23.37
C GLY A 58 6.90 -2.22 -22.30
N GLU A 59 7.31 -0.98 -22.52
CA GLU A 59 7.98 -0.21 -21.50
C GLU A 59 6.94 0.47 -20.61
N ASP A 60 7.02 0.25 -19.29
CA ASP A 60 6.33 1.11 -18.35
C ASP A 60 6.90 2.53 -18.53
N MET A 61 6.09 3.43 -19.09
CA MET A 61 6.49 4.83 -19.28
C MET A 61 6.81 5.51 -17.95
N ASP A 62 6.34 4.93 -16.85
CA ASP A 62 6.59 5.36 -15.49
C ASP A 62 7.65 4.47 -14.81
N LYS A 63 8.88 4.52 -15.30
CA LYS A 63 10.05 3.82 -14.74
C LYS A 63 10.51 4.41 -13.41
N ARG A 64 9.59 4.84 -12.56
CA ARG A 64 9.95 5.31 -11.22
C ARG A 64 10.26 4.13 -10.30
N ASP A 65 11.54 3.87 -10.15
CA ASP A 65 12.06 2.90 -9.20
C ASP A 65 12.71 3.69 -8.05
N TYR A 66 12.00 3.81 -6.94
CA TYR A 66 12.46 4.55 -5.77
C TYR A 66 12.03 3.86 -4.48
N GLU A 67 12.92 3.90 -3.51
CA GLU A 67 12.60 3.54 -2.14
C GLU A 67 12.15 4.79 -1.37
N VAL A 68 11.07 4.65 -0.62
CA VAL A 68 10.52 5.72 0.19
C VAL A 68 11.01 5.54 1.63
N SER A 69 11.63 6.57 2.20
CA SER A 69 11.93 6.62 3.63
C SER A 69 10.76 7.22 4.40
N TYR A 70 10.44 6.58 5.51
CA TYR A 70 9.40 6.99 6.46
C TYR A 70 9.96 7.43 7.81
N GLU A 71 11.28 7.56 7.92
CA GLU A 71 11.98 7.91 9.15
C GLU A 71 11.46 9.20 9.78
N LYS A 72 11.13 10.20 8.96
CA LYS A 72 10.66 11.49 9.44
C LYS A 72 9.37 11.39 10.28
N ILE A 73 8.40 10.60 9.84
CA ILE A 73 7.14 10.43 10.58
C ILE A 73 7.32 9.46 11.76
N LYS A 74 8.17 8.44 11.61
CA LYS A 74 8.53 7.51 12.70
C LYS A 74 9.17 8.24 13.88
N ASN A 75 10.01 9.24 13.62
CA ASN A 75 10.63 10.06 14.67
C ASN A 75 9.62 10.89 15.49
N ILE A 76 8.41 11.12 14.96
CA ILE A 76 7.31 11.75 15.72
C ILE A 76 6.51 10.71 16.50
N GLY A 77 6.64 9.42 16.14
CA GLY A 77 5.99 8.30 16.83
C GLY A 77 4.86 7.63 16.03
N TYR A 78 4.75 7.87 14.72
CA TYR A 78 3.81 7.17 13.86
C TYR A 78 4.52 6.07 13.07
N SER A 79 3.89 4.89 12.99
CA SER A 79 4.25 3.83 12.06
C SER A 79 3.01 3.13 11.52
N ALA A 80 3.06 2.71 10.24
CA ALA A 80 2.04 1.88 9.65
C ALA A 80 2.12 0.46 10.26
N GLU A 81 0.98 -0.14 10.58
CA GLU A 81 0.91 -1.42 11.31
C GLU A 81 0.39 -2.57 10.45
N VAL A 82 -0.34 -2.26 9.37
CA VAL A 82 -0.97 -3.28 8.54
C VAL A 82 -0.04 -3.73 7.44
N SER A 83 0.43 -4.99 7.52
CA SER A 83 1.28 -5.58 6.48
C SER A 83 0.52 -5.79 5.16
N LEU A 84 1.27 -5.88 4.04
CA LEU A 84 0.70 -6.21 2.74
C LEU A 84 -0.04 -7.55 2.76
N ASP A 85 0.51 -8.55 3.44
CA ASP A 85 -0.10 -9.87 3.58
C ASP A 85 -1.47 -9.82 4.26
N ARG A 86 -1.59 -9.09 5.36
CA ARG A 86 -2.88 -8.88 6.04
C ARG A 86 -3.88 -8.15 5.14
N GLY A 87 -3.45 -7.11 4.43
CA GLY A 87 -4.31 -6.38 3.50
C GLY A 87 -4.82 -7.27 2.35
N ILE A 88 -3.98 -8.16 1.81
CA ILE A 88 -4.36 -9.14 0.80
C ILE A 88 -5.44 -10.09 1.34
N GLN A 89 -5.25 -10.63 2.55
CA GLN A 89 -6.23 -11.54 3.17
C GLN A 89 -7.58 -10.86 3.41
N GLU A 90 -7.57 -9.59 3.85
CA GLU A 90 -8.79 -8.79 4.03
C GLU A 90 -9.52 -8.58 2.70
N LEU A 91 -8.80 -8.20 1.63
CA LEU A 91 -9.37 -8.05 0.29
C LEU A 91 -9.98 -9.34 -0.24
N ILE A 92 -9.29 -10.48 -0.08
CA ILE A 92 -9.82 -11.78 -0.51
C ILE A 92 -11.14 -12.10 0.21
N LYS A 93 -11.24 -11.84 1.51
CA LYS A 93 -12.47 -12.03 2.26
C LYS A 93 -13.60 -11.16 1.74
N ILE A 94 -13.33 -9.89 1.50
CA ILE A 94 -14.32 -8.93 1.02
C ILE A 94 -14.80 -9.32 -0.38
N LEU A 95 -13.87 -9.59 -1.30
CA LEU A 95 -14.19 -9.91 -2.70
C LEU A 95 -15.03 -11.19 -2.86
N LYS A 96 -14.94 -12.14 -1.94
CA LYS A 96 -15.81 -13.32 -1.91
C LYS A 96 -17.29 -13.01 -1.65
N HIS A 97 -17.58 -11.84 -1.07
CA HIS A 97 -18.92 -11.43 -0.68
C HIS A 97 -19.47 -10.27 -1.52
N ILE A 98 -18.63 -9.63 -2.32
CA ILE A 98 -19.03 -8.55 -3.21
C ILE A 98 -19.28 -9.12 -4.60
N GLN A 99 -20.47 -8.88 -5.14
CA GLN A 99 -20.76 -9.16 -6.54
C GLN A 99 -20.16 -8.03 -7.41
N VAL A 100 -19.08 -8.33 -8.11
CA VAL A 100 -18.46 -7.36 -9.03
C VAL A 100 -19.34 -7.25 -10.29
N VAL A 101 -20.02 -6.13 -10.44
CA VAL A 101 -20.97 -5.89 -11.55
C VAL A 101 -20.25 -5.59 -12.86
N ASN A 102 -19.04 -5.07 -12.80
CA ASN A 102 -18.23 -4.77 -13.99
C ASN A 102 -16.74 -4.86 -13.67
N GLU A 103 -16.12 -5.97 -14.05
CA GLU A 103 -14.71 -6.28 -13.76
C GLU A 103 -13.72 -5.38 -14.51
N TRP A 104 -14.16 -4.71 -15.57
CA TRP A 104 -13.31 -3.94 -16.48
C TRP A 104 -13.42 -2.42 -16.28
N ARG A 105 -14.23 -1.98 -15.34
CA ARG A 105 -14.41 -0.57 -15.07
C ARG A 105 -13.50 -0.11 -13.96
N ASN A 106 -12.41 0.55 -14.32
CA ASN A 106 -11.70 1.41 -13.38
C ASN A 106 -12.61 2.60 -13.03
N ALA A 107 -12.90 2.73 -11.73
CA ALA A 107 -13.72 3.81 -11.23
C ALA A 107 -12.99 5.17 -11.37
#